data_521ca3a05493c2ef991281c894c36662
#
_entry.id   521ca3a05493c2ef991281c894c36662
#
_cell.length_a   1.000
_cell.length_b   1.000
_cell.length_c   1.000
_cell.angle_alpha   90.00
_cell.angle_beta   90.00
_cell.angle_gamma   90.00
#
_symmetry.space_group_name_H-M   'P 1'
#
loop_
_entity.id
_entity.type
_entity.pdbx_description
1 polymer ?
#
loop_
_entity_poly.entity_id
_entity_poly.type
_entity_poly.pdbx_seq_one_letter_code
_entity_poly.pdbx_strand_id
1 'polypeptide(L)'
;MEEKEEGKIRINKYLSDAGVCSRREADRQIAAGNVRIGDAVARIGDLVMPDMPIYYQGRLVEAEEEPILLVVNKPKGIVCTAQKKEKDNIVDFLHYPKRIYPIGRLDKQSEGLILMTNKGDFVNKIMRSGNRHEKEYLVTVHKTASDSFLRALAEGVPILDTMTRKCRVERIGKRSFRMVLTQGMNRQIRRMCEYFDYRVVSLKRVRIMNIRLGDLPTGAYRKVTPEELKRLEQLLENSSNDTVRFDSSAIDQQLWEEEE
;
A
#
# COMPACT_ATOMS: atom_id res chain seq x y z
N MET A 1 -33.51 -0.22 -8.03
CA MET A 1 -32.76 -1.50 -7.92
C MET A 1 -31.65 -1.42 -8.96
N GLU A 2 -30.44 -1.03 -8.55
CA GLU A 2 -29.26 -1.08 -9.43
C GLU A 2 -28.81 -2.54 -9.47
N GLU A 3 -29.03 -3.21 -10.60
CA GLU A 3 -28.38 -4.48 -10.92
C GLU A 3 -26.87 -4.24 -10.84
N LYS A 4 -26.20 -4.91 -9.89
CA LYS A 4 -24.74 -5.05 -9.93
C LYS A 4 -24.43 -5.78 -11.23
N GLU A 5 -23.96 -5.03 -12.25
CA GLU A 5 -23.49 -5.58 -13.51
C GLU A 5 -22.24 -6.41 -13.25
N GLU A 6 -22.45 -7.71 -12.97
CA GLU A 6 -21.37 -8.66 -12.68
C GLU A 6 -20.38 -8.72 -13.85
N GLY A 7 -19.11 -8.48 -13.55
CA GLY A 7 -18.02 -8.59 -14.52
C GLY A 7 -17.57 -7.30 -15.19
N LYS A 8 -18.34 -6.21 -15.13
CA LYS A 8 -17.92 -4.94 -15.74
C LYS A 8 -16.90 -4.20 -14.86
N ILE A 9 -15.85 -3.68 -15.48
CA ILE A 9 -14.82 -2.86 -14.84
C ILE A 9 -14.67 -1.51 -15.53
N ARG A 10 -14.24 -0.50 -14.79
CA ARG A 10 -13.97 0.83 -15.38
C ARG A 10 -12.82 0.73 -16.38
N ILE A 11 -12.98 1.36 -17.55
CA ILE A 11 -11.99 1.31 -18.65
C ILE A 11 -10.60 1.78 -18.21
N ASN A 12 -10.49 2.78 -17.33
CA ASN A 12 -9.20 3.21 -16.80
C ASN A 12 -8.54 2.16 -15.89
N LYS A 13 -9.36 1.33 -15.18
CA LYS A 13 -8.86 0.18 -14.43
C LYS A 13 -8.39 -0.92 -15.37
N TYR A 14 -9.18 -1.23 -16.41
CA TYR A 14 -8.81 -2.20 -17.44
C TYR A 14 -7.45 -1.89 -18.05
N LEU A 15 -7.25 -0.66 -18.56
CA LEU A 15 -5.97 -0.23 -19.15
C LEU A 15 -4.80 -0.30 -18.17
N SER A 16 -5.07 -0.01 -16.89
CA SER A 16 -4.04 -0.10 -15.84
C SER A 16 -3.69 -1.54 -15.49
N ASP A 17 -4.67 -2.43 -15.43
CA ASP A 17 -4.49 -3.86 -15.12
C ASP A 17 -3.89 -4.64 -16.31
N ALA A 18 -4.10 -4.14 -17.54
CA ALA A 18 -3.42 -4.61 -18.76
C ALA A 18 -1.99 -4.06 -18.92
N GLY A 19 -1.46 -3.33 -17.95
CA GLY A 19 -0.08 -2.84 -17.99
C GLY A 19 0.18 -1.63 -18.89
N VAL A 20 -0.83 -1.12 -19.62
CA VAL A 20 -0.70 -0.05 -20.62
C VAL A 20 -0.22 1.26 -20.00
N CYS A 21 -0.93 1.75 -18.97
CA CYS A 21 -0.61 3.03 -18.33
C CYS A 21 -1.20 3.13 -16.91
N SER A 22 -0.98 4.23 -16.19
CA SER A 22 -1.65 4.46 -14.90
C SER A 22 -3.12 4.87 -15.12
N ARG A 23 -4.00 4.64 -14.13
CA ARG A 23 -5.42 5.05 -14.21
C ARG A 23 -5.59 6.53 -14.55
N ARG A 24 -4.77 7.43 -13.96
CA ARG A 24 -4.79 8.86 -14.26
C ARG A 24 -4.32 9.18 -15.68
N GLU A 25 -3.35 8.41 -16.19
CA GLU A 25 -2.92 8.53 -17.58
C GLU A 25 -4.01 8.00 -18.53
N ALA A 26 -4.62 6.87 -18.19
CA ALA A 26 -5.76 6.36 -18.93
C ALA A 26 -6.89 7.39 -19.05
N ASP A 27 -7.27 8.05 -17.95
CA ASP A 27 -8.28 9.11 -17.97
C ASP A 27 -7.87 10.28 -18.90
N ARG A 28 -6.59 10.68 -18.91
CA ARG A 28 -6.08 11.71 -19.84
C ARG A 28 -6.17 11.27 -21.31
N GLN A 29 -5.81 10.02 -21.58
CA GLN A 29 -5.83 9.47 -22.95
C GLN A 29 -7.26 9.23 -23.45
N ILE A 30 -8.18 8.86 -22.57
CA ILE A 30 -9.61 8.77 -22.85
C ILE A 30 -10.16 10.17 -23.21
N ALA A 31 -9.86 11.18 -22.39
CA ALA A 31 -10.28 12.56 -22.66
C ALA A 31 -9.69 13.12 -23.95
N ALA A 32 -8.50 12.67 -24.36
CA ALA A 32 -7.86 13.04 -25.62
C ALA A 32 -8.39 12.24 -26.83
N GLY A 33 -9.35 11.31 -26.66
CA GLY A 33 -9.91 10.51 -27.73
C GLY A 33 -9.00 9.37 -28.23
N ASN A 34 -7.93 9.05 -27.49
CA ASN A 34 -6.94 8.03 -27.88
C ASN A 34 -7.31 6.60 -27.45
N VAL A 35 -8.50 6.41 -26.88
CA VAL A 35 -9.00 5.10 -26.41
C VAL A 35 -10.34 4.81 -27.10
N ARG A 36 -10.50 3.58 -27.57
CA ARG A 36 -11.74 3.11 -28.21
C ARG A 36 -12.21 1.79 -27.61
N ILE A 37 -13.53 1.58 -27.61
CA ILE A 37 -14.19 0.31 -27.28
C ILE A 37 -14.84 -0.15 -28.59
N GLY A 38 -14.27 -1.16 -29.23
CA GLY A 38 -14.63 -1.49 -30.61
C GLY A 38 -14.47 -0.27 -31.51
N ASP A 39 -15.55 0.11 -32.18
CA ASP A 39 -15.59 1.26 -33.10
C ASP A 39 -15.93 2.59 -32.41
N ALA A 40 -16.31 2.60 -31.14
CA ALA A 40 -16.71 3.81 -30.41
C ALA A 40 -15.53 4.43 -29.66
N VAL A 41 -15.45 5.76 -29.62
CA VAL A 41 -14.50 6.49 -28.77
C VAL A 41 -14.95 6.36 -27.32
N ALA A 42 -14.04 5.93 -26.43
CA ALA A 42 -14.32 5.75 -25.02
C ALA A 42 -14.48 7.09 -24.29
N ARG A 43 -15.29 7.07 -23.21
CA ARG A 43 -15.51 8.21 -22.31
C ARG A 43 -15.01 7.89 -20.92
N ILE A 44 -14.65 8.93 -20.14
CA ILE A 44 -14.27 8.77 -18.74
C ILE A 44 -15.45 8.17 -17.98
N GLY A 45 -15.17 7.06 -17.29
CA GLY A 45 -16.16 6.36 -16.49
C GLY A 45 -16.83 5.17 -17.18
N ASP A 46 -16.59 4.98 -18.49
CA ASP A 46 -17.13 3.83 -19.22
C ASP A 46 -16.74 2.51 -18.54
N LEU A 47 -17.69 1.58 -18.59
CA LEU A 47 -17.53 0.22 -18.09
C LEU A 47 -17.31 -0.73 -19.26
N VAL A 48 -16.35 -1.63 -19.12
CA VAL A 48 -16.00 -2.61 -20.14
C VAL A 48 -16.01 -4.03 -19.56
N MET A 49 -16.34 -5.01 -20.41
CA MET A 49 -16.15 -6.42 -20.13
C MET A 49 -14.74 -6.84 -20.55
N PRO A 50 -14.14 -7.87 -19.94
CA PRO A 50 -12.80 -8.34 -20.28
C PRO A 50 -12.63 -8.81 -21.73
N ASP A 51 -13.70 -9.25 -22.38
CA ASP A 51 -13.76 -9.77 -23.75
C ASP A 51 -14.00 -8.68 -24.82
N MET A 52 -14.27 -7.44 -24.40
CA MET A 52 -14.45 -6.34 -25.34
C MET A 52 -13.12 -5.93 -26.00
N PRO A 53 -13.07 -5.67 -27.33
CA PRO A 53 -11.88 -5.17 -27.98
C PRO A 53 -11.63 -3.71 -27.59
N ILE A 54 -10.59 -3.48 -26.80
CA ILE A 54 -10.16 -2.15 -26.35
C ILE A 54 -8.92 -1.74 -27.15
N TYR A 55 -8.95 -0.56 -27.70
CA TYR A 55 -7.81 0.00 -28.43
C TYR A 55 -7.25 1.21 -27.69
N TYR A 56 -5.92 1.25 -27.57
CA TYR A 56 -5.16 2.36 -27.03
C TYR A 56 -4.21 2.90 -28.08
N GLN A 57 -4.37 4.15 -28.49
CA GLN A 57 -3.59 4.77 -29.57
C GLN A 57 -3.57 3.92 -30.86
N GLY A 58 -4.73 3.36 -31.22
CA GLY A 58 -4.91 2.53 -32.40
C GLY A 58 -4.42 1.07 -32.31
N ARG A 59 -3.84 0.65 -31.18
CA ARG A 59 -3.37 -0.72 -30.95
C ARG A 59 -4.34 -1.47 -30.05
N LEU A 60 -4.64 -2.72 -30.38
CA LEU A 60 -5.43 -3.61 -29.52
C LEU A 60 -4.70 -3.82 -28.19
N VAL A 61 -5.42 -3.67 -27.09
CA VAL A 61 -4.90 -3.91 -25.75
C VAL A 61 -5.09 -5.37 -25.41
N GLU A 62 -3.98 -6.08 -25.24
CA GLU A 62 -3.99 -7.45 -24.71
C GLU A 62 -3.97 -7.41 -23.19
N ALA A 63 -4.84 -8.19 -22.54
CA ALA A 63 -4.85 -8.30 -21.10
C ALA A 63 -3.55 -8.97 -20.60
N GLU A 64 -2.90 -8.41 -19.60
CA GLU A 64 -1.73 -9.05 -19.00
C GLU A 64 -2.14 -10.28 -18.19
N GLU A 65 -1.75 -11.48 -18.64
CA GLU A 65 -2.28 -12.75 -18.15
C GLU A 65 -1.78 -13.11 -16.74
N GLU A 66 -0.52 -12.82 -16.41
CA GLU A 66 0.08 -13.24 -15.14
C GLU A 66 0.10 -12.11 -14.09
N PRO A 67 -0.51 -12.36 -12.90
CA PRO A 67 -0.34 -11.47 -11.77
C PRO A 67 1.10 -11.51 -11.25
N ILE A 68 1.71 -10.34 -11.13
CA ILE A 68 3.05 -10.17 -10.57
C ILE A 68 2.90 -9.74 -9.12
N LEU A 69 3.59 -10.44 -8.22
CA LEU A 69 3.77 -10.04 -6.83
C LEU A 69 5.22 -10.28 -6.41
N LEU A 70 5.94 -9.19 -6.13
CA LEU A 70 7.35 -9.21 -5.75
C LEU A 70 7.53 -8.78 -4.30
N VAL A 71 8.47 -9.43 -3.63
CA VAL A 71 9.06 -9.00 -2.36
C VAL A 71 10.33 -8.23 -2.69
N VAL A 72 10.42 -7.01 -2.23
CA VAL A 72 11.59 -6.13 -2.45
C VAL A 72 12.17 -5.72 -1.10
N ASN A 73 13.49 -5.78 -0.95
CA ASN A 73 14.20 -5.19 0.17
C ASN A 73 14.65 -3.76 -0.19
N LYS A 74 13.74 -2.79 0.02
CA LYS A 74 13.98 -1.39 -0.32
C LYS A 74 15.15 -0.82 0.48
N PRO A 75 16.17 -0.23 -0.15
CA PRO A 75 17.23 0.50 0.55
C PRO A 75 16.72 1.86 1.05
N LYS A 76 17.47 2.49 1.96
CA LYS A 76 17.31 3.91 2.29
C LYS A 76 17.61 4.77 1.05
N GLY A 77 17.03 5.97 1.00
CA GLY A 77 17.25 6.90 -0.12
C GLY A 77 16.24 6.75 -1.26
N ILE A 78 15.57 5.61 -1.40
CA ILE A 78 14.59 5.35 -2.46
C ILE A 78 13.18 5.72 -2.02
N VAL A 79 12.41 6.40 -2.88
CA VAL A 79 11.03 6.84 -2.64
C VAL A 79 10.03 5.83 -3.22
N CYS A 80 9.03 5.44 -2.45
CA CYS A 80 7.95 4.55 -2.90
C CYS A 80 6.93 5.31 -3.76
N THR A 81 7.27 5.59 -4.99
CA THR A 81 6.42 6.26 -5.99
C THR A 81 6.69 5.70 -7.38
N ALA A 82 5.72 5.85 -8.29
CA ALA A 82 5.87 5.61 -9.72
C ALA A 82 5.96 6.94 -10.51
N GLN A 83 6.13 8.08 -9.83
CA GLN A 83 6.24 9.39 -10.49
C GLN A 83 7.64 9.60 -11.04
N LYS A 84 7.77 9.75 -12.36
CA LYS A 84 9.06 9.99 -13.05
C LYS A 84 9.79 11.28 -12.64
N LYS A 85 9.10 12.23 -11.99
CA LYS A 85 9.73 13.44 -11.45
C LYS A 85 10.71 13.14 -10.30
N GLU A 86 10.46 12.07 -9.55
CA GLU A 86 11.36 11.61 -8.48
C GLU A 86 12.38 10.65 -9.09
N LYS A 87 13.64 11.10 -9.18
CA LYS A 87 14.73 10.31 -9.78
C LYS A 87 15.05 9.04 -8.99
N ASP A 88 14.95 9.12 -7.65
CA ASP A 88 15.23 8.00 -6.75
C ASP A 88 13.94 7.19 -6.46
N ASN A 89 13.09 6.95 -7.45
CA ASN A 89 11.85 6.20 -7.27
C ASN A 89 12.08 4.68 -7.36
N ILE A 90 11.23 3.93 -6.65
CA ILE A 90 11.38 2.47 -6.52
C ILE A 90 11.16 1.71 -7.84
N VAL A 91 10.35 2.25 -8.75
CA VAL A 91 10.05 1.59 -10.02
C VAL A 91 11.27 1.62 -10.94
N ASP A 92 11.88 2.81 -11.09
CA ASP A 92 13.08 2.96 -11.89
C ASP A 92 14.29 2.25 -11.22
N PHE A 93 14.36 2.26 -9.89
CA PHE A 93 15.41 1.54 -9.14
C PHE A 93 15.41 0.02 -9.44
N LEU A 94 14.24 -0.60 -9.58
CA LEU A 94 14.12 -2.06 -9.77
C LEU A 94 14.39 -2.50 -11.20
N HIS A 95 14.28 -1.62 -12.21
CA HIS A 95 14.41 -1.95 -13.63
C HIS A 95 13.64 -3.20 -14.05
N TYR A 96 12.46 -3.42 -13.44
CA TYR A 96 11.64 -4.60 -13.75
C TYR A 96 11.03 -4.47 -15.15
N PRO A 97 11.06 -5.54 -16.01
CA PRO A 97 10.70 -5.42 -17.44
C PRO A 97 9.22 -5.13 -17.68
N LYS A 98 8.36 -5.39 -16.71
CA LYS A 98 6.92 -5.12 -16.80
C LYS A 98 6.53 -3.98 -15.87
N ARG A 99 5.40 -3.33 -16.16
CA ARG A 99 4.88 -2.27 -15.33
C ARG A 99 4.42 -2.80 -13.97
N ILE A 100 5.08 -2.36 -12.91
CA ILE A 100 4.74 -2.67 -11.52
C ILE A 100 4.65 -1.38 -10.69
N TYR A 101 3.97 -1.46 -9.55
CA TYR A 101 3.86 -0.36 -8.60
C TYR A 101 3.81 -0.87 -7.15
N PRO A 102 4.19 -0.03 -6.17
CA PRO A 102 4.31 -0.47 -4.79
C PRO A 102 2.96 -0.68 -4.11
N ILE A 103 2.84 -1.73 -3.31
CA ILE A 103 1.75 -1.94 -2.36
C ILE A 103 2.05 -1.17 -1.09
N GLY A 104 1.47 0.02 -1.00
CA GLY A 104 1.74 0.96 0.08
C GLY A 104 3.08 1.67 -0.04
N ARG A 105 3.53 2.23 1.09
CA ARG A 105 4.73 3.08 1.10
C ARG A 105 5.62 2.76 2.29
N LEU A 106 6.92 3.02 2.10
CA LEU A 106 7.92 3.26 3.12
C LEU A 106 8.51 4.64 2.88
N ASP A 107 8.83 5.36 3.95
CA ASP A 107 9.50 6.66 3.84
C ASP A 107 10.87 6.51 3.14
N LYS A 108 11.38 7.60 2.56
CA LYS A 108 12.71 7.64 1.91
C LYS A 108 13.82 7.09 2.81
N GLN A 109 13.78 7.43 4.11
CA GLN A 109 14.76 7.03 5.12
C GLN A 109 14.43 5.71 5.86
N SER A 110 13.40 5.00 5.44
CA SER A 110 13.06 3.66 5.94
C SER A 110 13.45 2.60 4.94
N GLU A 111 13.75 1.41 5.42
CA GLU A 111 14.24 0.29 4.61
C GLU A 111 13.43 -0.99 4.82
N GLY A 112 13.70 -2.02 4.05
CA GLY A 112 13.13 -3.35 4.22
C GLY A 112 11.99 -3.66 3.28
N LEU A 113 11.11 -4.55 3.69
CA LEU A 113 10.12 -5.18 2.86
C LEU A 113 9.10 -4.19 2.31
N ILE A 114 9.01 -4.13 0.98
CA ILE A 114 7.88 -3.58 0.26
C ILE A 114 7.42 -4.58 -0.80
N LEU A 115 6.12 -4.69 -0.99
CA LEU A 115 5.56 -5.51 -2.06
C LEU A 115 5.34 -4.65 -3.30
N MET A 116 5.60 -5.22 -4.49
CA MET A 116 5.32 -4.60 -5.79
C MET A 116 4.39 -5.49 -6.60
N THR A 117 3.47 -4.92 -7.37
CA THR A 117 2.48 -5.67 -8.15
C THR A 117 2.09 -4.94 -9.43
N ASN A 118 1.53 -5.69 -10.40
CA ASN A 118 0.81 -5.15 -11.56
C ASN A 118 -0.73 -5.18 -11.36
N LYS A 119 -1.25 -5.73 -10.25
CA LYS A 119 -2.69 -5.85 -9.97
C LYS A 119 -3.13 -4.94 -8.82
N GLY A 120 -4.02 -3.99 -9.11
CA GLY A 120 -4.51 -2.98 -8.17
C GLY A 120 -5.30 -3.53 -6.99
N ASP A 121 -5.94 -4.67 -7.16
CA ASP A 121 -6.76 -5.29 -6.12
C ASP A 121 -5.94 -5.73 -4.90
N PHE A 122 -4.70 -6.20 -5.11
CA PHE A 122 -3.77 -6.48 -4.00
C PHE A 122 -3.46 -5.24 -3.17
N VAL A 123 -3.29 -4.08 -3.83
CA VAL A 123 -3.00 -2.82 -3.11
C VAL A 123 -4.13 -2.48 -2.16
N ASN A 124 -5.37 -2.51 -2.65
CA ASN A 124 -6.54 -2.16 -1.85
C ASN A 124 -6.72 -3.13 -0.67
N LYS A 125 -6.74 -4.44 -0.94
CA LYS A 125 -6.95 -5.46 0.09
C LYS A 125 -5.88 -5.41 1.19
N ILE A 126 -4.59 -5.31 0.82
CA ILE A 126 -3.46 -5.35 1.77
C ILE A 126 -3.33 -4.04 2.57
N MET A 127 -3.59 -2.88 1.94
CA MET A 127 -3.24 -1.59 2.55
C MET A 127 -4.34 -0.91 3.33
N ARG A 128 -5.60 -1.29 3.16
CA ARG A 128 -6.70 -0.66 3.90
C ARG A 128 -6.56 -0.89 5.40
N SER A 129 -6.61 0.20 6.16
CA SER A 129 -6.50 0.15 7.63
C SER A 129 -7.67 -0.57 8.29
N GLY A 130 -8.85 -0.60 7.65
CA GLY A 130 -10.03 -1.36 8.07
C GLY A 130 -9.75 -2.86 8.16
N ASN A 131 -8.95 -3.40 7.27
CA ASN A 131 -8.62 -4.83 7.22
C ASN A 131 -7.64 -5.28 8.32
N ARG A 132 -7.05 -4.37 9.07
CA ARG A 132 -6.15 -4.63 10.22
C ARG A 132 -4.98 -5.57 9.91
N HIS A 133 -4.45 -5.55 8.70
CA HIS A 133 -3.32 -6.40 8.31
C HIS A 133 -2.03 -5.98 8.98
N GLU A 134 -1.37 -6.95 9.60
CA GLU A 134 -0.15 -6.74 10.38
C GLU A 134 1.05 -6.38 9.50
N LYS A 135 1.84 -5.43 10.00
CA LYS A 135 3.15 -5.06 9.46
C LYS A 135 4.14 -5.01 10.61
N GLU A 136 5.26 -5.72 10.47
CA GLU A 136 6.27 -5.86 11.51
C GLU A 136 7.53 -5.07 11.17
N TYR A 137 8.03 -4.37 12.17
CA TYR A 137 9.17 -3.47 12.05
C TYR A 137 10.22 -3.76 13.11
N LEU A 138 11.49 -3.65 12.72
CA LEU A 138 12.63 -3.53 13.63
C LEU A 138 12.99 -2.05 13.73
N VAL A 139 13.01 -1.55 14.95
CA VAL A 139 13.22 -0.14 15.25
C VAL A 139 14.44 0.02 16.14
N THR A 140 15.37 0.92 15.77
CA THR A 140 16.49 1.32 16.62
C THR A 140 16.38 2.81 16.90
N VAL A 141 16.52 3.17 18.18
CA VAL A 141 16.45 4.55 18.66
C VAL A 141 17.79 5.03 19.18
N HIS A 142 17.98 6.35 19.32
CA HIS A 142 19.26 6.98 19.63
C HIS A 142 19.73 6.76 21.09
N LYS A 143 18.84 6.46 22.03
CA LYS A 143 19.12 6.23 23.44
C LYS A 143 18.53 4.90 23.91
N THR A 144 18.89 4.44 25.11
CA THR A 144 18.35 3.20 25.69
C THR A 144 16.83 3.27 25.77
N ALA A 145 16.15 2.29 25.15
CA ALA A 145 14.70 2.18 25.21
C ALA A 145 14.28 1.68 26.60
N SER A 146 13.65 2.51 27.43
CA SER A 146 13.17 2.10 28.75
C SER A 146 11.95 1.17 28.66
N ASP A 147 11.67 0.39 29.70
CA ASP A 147 10.48 -0.48 29.72
C ASP A 147 9.19 0.35 29.78
N SER A 148 9.22 1.49 30.46
CA SER A 148 8.09 2.44 30.48
C SER A 148 7.79 2.99 29.09
N PHE A 149 8.81 3.37 28.31
CA PHE A 149 8.67 3.81 26.94
C PHE A 149 8.05 2.72 26.03
N LEU A 150 8.56 1.47 26.11
CA LEU A 150 8.04 0.37 25.30
C LEU A 150 6.58 0.04 25.67
N ARG A 151 6.23 0.05 26.95
CA ARG A 151 4.82 -0.12 27.38
C ARG A 151 3.93 1.00 26.87
N ALA A 152 4.37 2.27 26.98
CA ALA A 152 3.61 3.41 26.49
C ALA A 152 3.37 3.34 24.96
N LEU A 153 4.38 2.94 24.17
CA LEU A 153 4.21 2.71 22.74
C LEU A 153 3.16 1.65 22.44
N ALA A 154 3.10 0.57 23.24
CA ALA A 154 2.15 -0.53 23.02
C ALA A 154 0.70 -0.13 23.29
N GLU A 155 0.43 0.76 24.24
CA GLU A 155 -0.91 1.22 24.62
C GLU A 155 -1.53 2.21 23.62
N GLY A 156 -0.73 2.79 22.74
CA GLY A 156 -1.13 3.82 21.79
C GLY A 156 -0.58 5.20 22.16
N VAL A 157 -0.41 6.06 21.16
CA VAL A 157 0.21 7.38 21.30
C VAL A 157 -0.60 8.41 20.52
N PRO A 158 -0.88 9.60 21.09
CA PRO A 158 -1.56 10.65 20.36
C PRO A 158 -0.61 11.28 19.32
N ILE A 159 -0.94 11.13 18.05
CA ILE A 159 -0.22 11.71 16.92
C ILE A 159 -1.22 12.14 15.84
N LEU A 160 -0.95 13.21 15.12
CA LEU A 160 -1.79 13.68 14.01
C LEU A 160 -3.28 13.76 14.39
N ASP A 161 -3.56 14.40 15.52
CA ASP A 161 -4.90 14.63 16.08
C ASP A 161 -5.76 13.36 16.26
N THR A 162 -5.08 12.21 16.47
CA THR A 162 -5.76 10.93 16.74
C THR A 162 -4.89 10.02 17.60
N MET A 163 -5.52 9.09 18.30
CA MET A 163 -4.84 8.05 19.07
C MET A 163 -4.46 6.87 18.16
N THR A 164 -3.21 6.43 18.20
CA THR A 164 -2.81 5.20 17.50
C THR A 164 -3.44 3.98 18.16
N ARG A 165 -3.69 2.95 17.36
CA ARG A 165 -4.17 1.66 17.91
C ARG A 165 -3.11 1.04 18.81
N LYS A 166 -3.54 0.28 19.81
CA LYS A 166 -2.65 -0.59 20.59
C LYS A 166 -1.90 -1.54 19.67
N CYS A 167 -0.64 -1.82 20.00
CA CYS A 167 0.22 -2.65 19.17
C CYS A 167 1.15 -3.52 20.02
N ARG A 168 1.74 -4.55 19.41
CA ARG A 168 2.77 -5.36 20.08
C ARG A 168 4.11 -4.66 19.98
N VAL A 169 4.80 -4.53 21.12
CA VAL A 169 6.15 -3.99 21.20
C VAL A 169 6.99 -4.94 22.06
N GLU A 170 8.11 -5.41 21.52
CA GLU A 170 9.00 -6.37 22.14
C GLU A 170 10.44 -5.85 22.11
N ARG A 171 11.14 -5.84 23.25
CA ARG A 171 12.55 -5.51 23.31
C ARG A 171 13.39 -6.57 22.58
N ILE A 172 14.29 -6.15 21.71
CA ILE A 172 15.28 -7.02 21.05
C ILE A 172 16.72 -6.60 21.31
N GLY A 173 16.93 -5.49 21.99
CA GLY A 173 18.24 -4.99 22.37
C GLY A 173 18.16 -3.72 23.22
N LYS A 174 19.29 -3.21 23.69
CA LYS A 174 19.35 -2.02 24.57
C LYS A 174 18.67 -0.80 23.96
N ARG A 175 18.81 -0.60 22.65
CA ARG A 175 18.25 0.52 21.89
C ARG A 175 17.30 0.07 20.78
N SER A 176 16.94 -1.21 20.73
CA SER A 176 16.19 -1.79 19.63
C SER A 176 15.00 -2.58 20.11
N PHE A 177 13.91 -2.49 19.37
CA PHE A 177 12.67 -3.22 19.65
C PHE A 177 11.97 -3.61 18.35
N ARG A 178 11.14 -4.66 18.43
CA ARG A 178 10.21 -5.10 17.41
C ARG A 178 8.86 -4.45 17.66
N MET A 179 8.19 -4.01 16.60
CA MET A 179 6.85 -3.42 16.68
C MET A 179 5.96 -4.00 15.59
N VAL A 180 4.75 -4.42 15.93
CA VAL A 180 3.76 -4.93 14.99
C VAL A 180 2.55 -4.01 14.96
N LEU A 181 2.30 -3.40 13.79
CA LEU A 181 1.21 -2.45 13.57
C LEU A 181 0.15 -3.03 12.64
N THR A 182 -1.13 -2.70 12.91
CA THR A 182 -2.28 -3.02 12.06
C THR A 182 -2.83 -1.80 11.31
N GLN A 183 -2.16 -0.66 11.39
CA GLN A 183 -2.48 0.60 10.71
C GLN A 183 -1.20 1.20 10.10
N GLY A 184 -1.34 2.25 9.31
CA GLY A 184 -0.19 2.90 8.67
C GLY A 184 -0.46 4.40 8.45
N MET A 185 -0.20 5.21 9.48
CA MET A 185 -0.29 6.67 9.38
C MET A 185 1.03 7.26 8.87
N ASN A 186 0.98 8.51 8.42
CA ASN A 186 2.18 9.21 7.95
C ASN A 186 3.27 9.23 9.04
N ARG A 187 4.42 8.60 8.75
CA ARG A 187 5.59 8.50 9.64
C ARG A 187 5.26 8.02 11.05
N GLN A 188 4.26 7.14 11.19
CA GLN A 188 3.65 6.75 12.46
C GLN A 188 4.69 6.38 13.52
N ILE A 189 5.56 5.40 13.27
CA ILE A 189 6.54 4.93 14.27
C ILE A 189 7.49 6.06 14.69
N ARG A 190 7.94 6.90 13.76
CA ARG A 190 8.81 8.03 14.06
C ARG A 190 8.11 9.04 14.96
N ARG A 191 6.87 9.41 14.64
CA ARG A 191 6.06 10.33 15.46
C ARG A 191 5.74 9.76 16.84
N MET A 192 5.39 8.46 16.93
CA MET A 192 5.18 7.78 18.22
C MET A 192 6.43 7.82 19.09
N CYS A 193 7.62 7.62 18.52
CA CYS A 193 8.88 7.72 19.25
C CYS A 193 9.20 9.17 19.63
N GLU A 194 9.02 10.13 18.73
CA GLU A 194 9.24 11.56 18.93
C GLU A 194 8.38 12.12 20.08
N TYR A 195 7.15 11.65 20.23
CA TYR A 195 6.26 12.02 21.32
C TYR A 195 6.86 11.75 22.72
N PHE A 196 7.75 10.77 22.84
CA PHE A 196 8.48 10.43 24.06
C PHE A 196 9.96 10.86 24.03
N ASP A 197 10.32 11.83 23.20
CA ASP A 197 11.70 12.31 23.02
C ASP A 197 12.69 11.22 22.58
N TYR A 198 12.21 10.23 21.79
CA TYR A 198 13.07 9.25 21.15
C TYR A 198 13.17 9.50 19.65
N ARG A 199 14.42 9.59 19.14
CA ARG A 199 14.69 9.70 17.72
C ARG A 199 14.97 8.32 17.13
N VAL A 200 14.24 7.96 16.06
CA VAL A 200 14.46 6.71 15.32
C VAL A 200 15.70 6.84 14.44
N VAL A 201 16.69 5.99 14.68
CA VAL A 201 17.96 5.88 13.92
C VAL A 201 17.82 4.91 12.74
N SER A 202 17.18 3.76 12.99
CA SER A 202 16.90 2.76 11.94
C SER A 202 15.47 2.27 12.04
N LEU A 203 14.85 2.09 10.88
CA LEU A 203 13.49 1.57 10.74
C LEU A 203 13.45 0.62 9.55
N LYS A 204 13.31 -0.67 9.83
CA LYS A 204 13.27 -1.73 8.83
C LYS A 204 11.98 -2.51 8.93
N ARG A 205 11.16 -2.55 7.87
CA ARG A 205 9.99 -3.42 7.80
C ARG A 205 10.42 -4.82 7.38
N VAL A 206 10.10 -5.83 8.19
CA VAL A 206 10.56 -7.22 7.98
C VAL A 206 9.44 -8.18 7.61
N ARG A 207 8.16 -7.78 7.79
CA ARG A 207 7.00 -8.61 7.46
C ARG A 207 5.79 -7.76 7.07
N ILE A 208 5.01 -8.25 6.13
CA ILE A 208 3.65 -7.81 5.80
C ILE A 208 2.78 -9.06 5.77
N MET A 209 1.77 -9.15 6.65
CA MET A 209 0.93 -10.33 6.80
C MET A 209 1.77 -11.61 6.97
N ASN A 210 1.64 -12.58 6.08
CA ASN A 210 2.46 -13.81 6.07
C ASN A 210 3.79 -13.66 5.31
N ILE A 211 3.98 -12.63 4.52
CA ILE A 211 5.18 -12.43 3.70
C ILE A 211 6.31 -11.87 4.55
N ARG A 212 7.44 -12.58 4.59
CA ARG A 212 8.64 -12.19 5.34
C ARG A 212 9.75 -11.74 4.40
N LEU A 213 10.55 -10.80 4.88
CA LEU A 213 11.74 -10.35 4.15
C LEU A 213 12.80 -11.46 4.04
N GLY A 214 13.01 -12.22 5.13
CA GLY A 214 14.07 -13.23 5.22
C GLY A 214 15.45 -12.63 4.98
N ASP A 215 16.30 -13.40 4.32
CA ASP A 215 17.69 -13.06 4.01
C ASP A 215 17.85 -12.33 2.66
N LEU A 216 16.75 -11.80 2.09
CA LEU A 216 16.80 -11.08 0.83
C LEU A 216 17.75 -9.86 0.95
N PRO A 217 18.82 -9.78 0.14
CA PRO A 217 19.80 -8.69 0.20
C PRO A 217 19.14 -7.31 -0.01
N THR A 218 19.72 -6.27 0.57
CA THR A 218 19.25 -4.89 0.37
C THR A 218 19.36 -4.51 -1.11
N GLY A 219 18.31 -3.95 -1.67
CA GLY A 219 18.20 -3.60 -3.09
C GLY A 219 17.73 -4.75 -3.99
N ALA A 220 17.71 -5.98 -3.50
CA ALA A 220 17.25 -7.13 -4.26
C ALA A 220 15.71 -7.31 -4.20
N TYR A 221 15.21 -8.09 -5.14
CA TYR A 221 13.82 -8.56 -5.14
C TYR A 221 13.73 -10.06 -5.47
N ARG A 222 12.61 -10.66 -5.09
CA ARG A 222 12.23 -12.02 -5.47
C ARG A 222 10.73 -12.08 -5.76
N LYS A 223 10.28 -13.07 -6.51
CA LYS A 223 8.84 -13.39 -6.59
C LYS A 223 8.35 -13.92 -5.23
N VAL A 224 7.09 -13.67 -4.92
CA VAL A 224 6.38 -14.37 -3.83
C VAL A 224 6.28 -15.84 -4.22
N THR A 225 6.52 -16.75 -3.25
CA THR A 225 6.39 -18.19 -3.54
C THR A 225 4.93 -18.61 -3.68
N PRO A 226 4.63 -19.74 -4.35
CA PRO A 226 3.26 -20.24 -4.45
C PRO A 226 2.58 -20.43 -3.09
N GLU A 227 3.32 -20.92 -2.09
CA GLU A 227 2.83 -21.14 -0.72
C GLU A 227 2.54 -19.81 -0.01
N GLU A 228 3.43 -18.81 -0.17
CA GLU A 228 3.23 -17.46 0.35
C GLU A 228 1.99 -16.83 -0.28
N LEU A 229 1.83 -16.97 -1.61
CA LEU A 229 0.71 -16.41 -2.36
C LEU A 229 -0.61 -17.06 -1.92
N LYS A 230 -0.69 -18.37 -1.91
CA LYS A 230 -1.87 -19.11 -1.46
C LYS A 230 -2.30 -18.70 -0.06
N ARG A 231 -1.32 -18.57 0.87
CA ARG A 231 -1.62 -18.15 2.24
C ARG A 231 -2.06 -16.68 2.31
N LEU A 232 -1.47 -15.82 1.49
CA LEU A 232 -1.86 -14.41 1.38
C LEU A 232 -3.31 -14.28 0.89
N GLU A 233 -3.68 -15.01 -0.16
CA GLU A 233 -5.03 -15.02 -0.71
C GLU A 233 -6.06 -15.46 0.33
N GLN A 234 -5.82 -16.54 1.07
CA GLN A 234 -6.67 -16.97 2.19
C GLN A 234 -6.86 -15.87 3.24
N LEU A 235 -5.79 -15.16 3.60
CA LEU A 235 -5.85 -14.05 4.57
C LEU A 235 -6.60 -12.84 4.02
N LEU A 236 -6.69 -12.71 2.68
CA LEU A 236 -7.38 -11.62 2.00
C LEU A 236 -8.84 -11.92 1.64
N GLU A 237 -9.32 -13.15 1.78
CA GLU A 237 -10.69 -13.55 1.44
C GLU A 237 -11.74 -12.67 2.14
N ASN A 238 -11.53 -12.35 3.42
CA ASN A 238 -12.42 -11.50 4.21
C ASN A 238 -12.07 -10.01 4.17
N SER A 239 -11.16 -9.60 3.27
CA SER A 239 -10.70 -8.22 3.16
C SER A 239 -11.58 -7.45 2.18
N SER A 240 -12.25 -6.40 2.65
CA SER A 240 -13.09 -5.53 1.82
C SER A 240 -12.26 -4.63 0.90
N ASN A 241 -12.77 -4.43 -0.32
CA ASN A 241 -12.35 -3.38 -1.24
C ASN A 241 -13.19 -2.10 -1.09
N ASP A 242 -14.23 -2.12 -0.24
CA ASP A 242 -15.13 -1.00 -0.07
C ASP A 242 -14.47 0.14 0.70
N THR A 243 -14.75 1.37 0.32
CA THR A 243 -14.30 2.54 1.05
C THR A 243 -15.14 2.65 2.31
N VAL A 244 -14.55 2.46 3.48
CA VAL A 244 -15.21 2.87 4.74
C VAL A 244 -15.35 4.40 4.65
N ARG A 245 -16.54 4.89 4.34
CA ARG A 245 -16.88 6.30 4.55
C ARG A 245 -16.92 6.47 6.07
N PHE A 246 -15.95 7.19 6.62
CA PHE A 246 -16.10 7.75 7.96
C PHE A 246 -17.23 8.76 7.84
N ASP A 247 -18.34 8.46 8.46
CA ASP A 247 -19.44 9.39 8.63
C ASP A 247 -18.97 10.45 9.63
N SER A 248 -18.58 11.60 9.12
CA SER A 248 -18.15 12.74 9.94
C SER A 248 -19.34 13.35 10.74
N SER A 249 -20.57 12.95 10.44
CA SER A 249 -21.77 13.46 11.15
C SER A 249 -21.90 12.92 12.57
N ALA A 250 -21.23 11.80 12.92
CA ALA A 250 -21.26 11.26 14.27
C ALA A 250 -20.28 11.94 15.24
N ILE A 251 -19.32 12.71 14.73
CA ILE A 251 -18.34 13.42 15.58
C ILE A 251 -18.86 14.80 15.99
N ASP A 252 -19.68 15.44 15.15
CA ASP A 252 -20.25 16.76 15.46
C ASP A 252 -21.36 16.72 16.51
N GLN A 253 -22.04 15.59 16.75
CA GLN A 253 -23.05 15.50 17.78
C GLN A 253 -22.50 15.29 19.20
N GLN A 254 -21.33 14.68 19.38
CA GLN A 254 -20.73 14.48 20.70
C GLN A 254 -20.00 15.73 21.26
N LEU A 255 -19.62 16.67 20.40
CA LEU A 255 -18.96 17.90 20.85
C LEU A 255 -19.91 19.01 21.30
N TRP A 256 -21.22 18.89 21.07
CA TRP A 256 -22.23 19.88 21.47
C TRP A 256 -23.00 19.51 22.77
N GLU A 257 -22.83 18.28 23.29
CA GLU A 257 -23.50 17.83 24.53
C GLU A 257 -22.62 18.00 25.80
N GLU A 258 -21.37 18.46 25.69
CA GLU A 258 -20.49 18.72 26.84
C GLU A 258 -20.33 20.21 27.23
N GLU A 259 -21.10 21.13 26.63
CA GLU A 259 -21.09 22.57 26.94
C GLU A 259 -22.46 23.11 27.46
N GLU A 260 -23.34 22.27 28.06
CA GLU A 260 -24.49 22.76 28.84
C GLU A 260 -24.39 22.44 30.33
#